data_8c52fd6dc172b3cc87b78c92fe9ce741
#
_entry.id   8c52fd6dc172b3cc87b78c92fe9ce741
#
_cell.length_a   1.000
_cell.length_b   1.000
_cell.length_c   1.000
_cell.angle_alpha   90.00
_cell.angle_beta   90.00
_cell.angle_gamma   90.00
#
_symmetry.space_group_name_H-M   'P 1'
#
loop_
_entity.id
_entity.type
_entity.pdbx_description
1 polymer ?
#
loop_
_entity_poly.entity_id
_entity_poly.type
_entity_poly.pdbx_seq_one_letter_code
_entity_poly.pdbx_strand_id
1 'polypeptide(L)'
;MDDGRLNKPASRPVKAGYSRPLDFKHGRVDLTHGSGGRAMAQLIEQLFAPAFDNVLLAQGNDGTVLDLPPGRLVMATDSHVVSPLFFPGGDIGALAVHGTVNDVAVMGATPLYLSAGFILEEGFPLGELKRIVESMAAAARAAGVAIVTGDTKVVEQGKGDGVFINTTGVGVLRPGAQLGGARARPGDVVLLSGTLGDHGMAIMSLRESLAFDTEIVSDSAALHGLVAALLDTGADVRCLRDPTRGGLATTLNEIARQSGVGMMLDEAAIPVQAQVQAACEFLGLDPLYVANEGKLVAIVAPQDAGRALAALRAHPLGALAARIGTVLADEHRFVQMTTRFGGRRIVDWLSGDQLPRIC
;
A
#
# COMPACT_ATOMS: atom_id res chain seq x y z
N MET A 1 29.19 -2.11 60.91
CA MET A 1 28.92 -2.61 59.54
C MET A 1 27.45 -2.89 59.48
N ASP A 2 26.70 -1.88 59.14
CA ASP A 2 25.21 -1.90 59.16
C ASP A 2 24.77 -2.06 57.72
N ASP A 3 24.17 -3.21 57.42
CA ASP A 3 23.79 -3.62 56.09
C ASP A 3 22.39 -3.07 55.78
N GLY A 4 22.33 -1.82 55.29
CA GLY A 4 21.14 -1.11 54.95
C GLY A 4 20.38 -1.69 53.76
N ARG A 5 19.69 -2.82 53.93
CA ARG A 5 18.69 -3.32 52.98
C ARG A 5 17.46 -2.44 53.00
N LEU A 6 17.38 -1.54 52.04
CA LEU A 6 16.15 -0.82 51.72
C LEU A 6 15.04 -1.81 51.34
N ASN A 7 14.11 -2.06 52.25
CA ASN A 7 12.87 -2.76 52.00
C ASN A 7 12.08 -2.02 50.91
N LYS A 8 12.08 -2.54 49.67
CA LYS A 8 11.12 -2.10 48.66
C LYS A 8 9.70 -2.41 49.22
N PRO A 9 8.79 -1.43 49.26
CA PRO A 9 7.42 -1.73 49.62
C PRO A 9 6.84 -2.69 48.60
N ALA A 10 6.33 -3.82 49.08
CA ALA A 10 5.58 -4.76 48.24
C ALA A 10 4.42 -4.00 47.60
N SER A 11 4.41 -3.88 46.29
CA SER A 11 3.27 -3.34 45.56
C SER A 11 2.06 -4.21 45.89
N ARG A 12 1.09 -3.63 46.61
CA ARG A 12 -0.21 -4.28 46.80
C ARG A 12 -0.78 -4.56 45.41
N PRO A 13 -1.26 -5.79 45.13
CA PRO A 13 -1.95 -6.04 43.86
C PRO A 13 -3.12 -5.08 43.78
N VAL A 14 -3.11 -4.19 42.83
CA VAL A 14 -4.25 -3.34 42.47
C VAL A 14 -5.39 -4.30 42.18
N LYS A 15 -6.48 -4.24 42.93
CA LYS A 15 -7.69 -5.00 42.60
C LYS A 15 -8.03 -4.69 41.16
N ALA A 16 -7.98 -5.70 40.31
CA ALA A 16 -8.40 -5.59 38.93
C ALA A 16 -9.80 -4.94 38.94
N GLY A 17 -9.88 -3.70 38.48
CA GLY A 17 -11.17 -3.02 38.38
C GLY A 17 -12.04 -3.90 37.49
N TYR A 18 -13.28 -4.14 37.88
CA TYR A 18 -14.23 -4.97 37.14
C TYR A 18 -14.52 -4.29 35.82
N SER A 19 -13.73 -4.61 34.81
CA SER A 19 -13.97 -4.20 33.43
C SER A 19 -14.52 -5.41 32.68
N ARG A 20 -15.75 -5.28 32.19
CA ARG A 20 -16.33 -6.30 31.30
C ARG A 20 -15.47 -6.35 30.03
N PRO A 21 -15.01 -7.55 29.60
CA PRO A 21 -14.25 -7.67 28.34
C PRO A 21 -15.03 -7.09 27.16
N LEU A 22 -14.31 -6.61 26.13
CA LEU A 22 -14.93 -6.15 24.89
C LEU A 22 -15.74 -7.29 24.24
N ASP A 23 -16.96 -7.00 23.87
CA ASP A 23 -17.81 -7.95 23.14
C ASP A 23 -17.56 -7.84 21.64
N PHE A 24 -16.61 -8.61 21.13
CA PHE A 24 -16.31 -8.65 19.70
C PHE A 24 -17.40 -9.31 18.86
N LYS A 25 -18.41 -9.93 19.46
CA LYS A 25 -19.50 -10.57 18.72
C LYS A 25 -20.66 -9.60 18.44
N HIS A 26 -21.02 -8.76 19.42
CA HIS A 26 -22.19 -7.89 19.32
C HIS A 26 -21.88 -6.44 19.66
N GLY A 27 -20.68 -6.16 20.18
CA GLY A 27 -20.25 -4.82 20.57
C GLY A 27 -20.02 -3.91 19.37
N ARG A 28 -20.11 -2.61 19.66
CA ARG A 28 -19.88 -1.56 18.67
C ARG A 28 -18.94 -0.51 19.24
N VAL A 29 -18.26 0.21 18.35
CA VAL A 29 -17.49 1.39 18.69
C VAL A 29 -18.46 2.46 19.20
N ASP A 30 -18.10 3.15 20.28
CA ASP A 30 -18.78 4.36 20.77
C ASP A 30 -17.76 5.50 20.98
N LEU A 31 -18.23 6.71 21.19
CA LEU A 31 -17.39 7.90 21.34
C LEU A 31 -16.37 7.79 22.48
N THR A 32 -16.63 6.96 23.51
CA THR A 32 -15.71 6.78 24.64
C THR A 32 -14.46 6.02 24.26
N HIS A 33 -14.50 5.22 23.18
CA HIS A 33 -13.33 4.53 22.60
C HIS A 33 -12.32 5.48 21.95
N GLY A 34 -12.69 6.74 21.69
CA GLY A 34 -11.82 7.79 21.14
C GLY A 34 -11.45 8.90 22.14
N SER A 35 -11.91 8.84 23.40
CA SER A 35 -11.82 9.97 24.34
C SER A 35 -10.66 9.89 25.36
N GLY A 36 -9.74 8.92 25.23
CA GLY A 36 -8.58 8.77 26.12
C GLY A 36 -8.88 8.17 27.49
N GLY A 37 -10.13 7.69 27.73
CA GLY A 37 -10.53 7.10 28.99
C GLY A 37 -10.39 5.58 29.06
N ARG A 38 -11.12 4.96 30.01
CA ARG A 38 -11.06 3.50 30.25
C ARG A 38 -11.42 2.67 29.01
N ALA A 39 -12.43 3.09 28.26
CA ALA A 39 -12.87 2.36 27.06
C ALA A 39 -11.78 2.35 25.99
N MET A 40 -11.08 3.48 25.78
CA MET A 40 -9.92 3.57 24.91
C MET A 40 -8.78 2.65 25.37
N ALA A 41 -8.42 2.72 26.67
CA ALA A 41 -7.39 1.83 27.22
C ALA A 41 -7.75 0.35 27.02
N GLN A 42 -9.02 -0.01 27.21
CA GLN A 42 -9.52 -1.36 27.00
C GLN A 42 -9.44 -1.79 25.53
N LEU A 43 -9.77 -0.90 24.59
CA LEU A 43 -9.64 -1.16 23.15
C LEU A 43 -8.17 -1.40 22.77
N ILE A 44 -7.26 -0.61 23.31
CA ILE A 44 -5.81 -0.79 23.11
C ILE A 44 -5.36 -2.13 23.71
N GLU A 45 -5.67 -2.41 24.97
CA GLU A 45 -5.22 -3.61 25.67
C GLU A 45 -5.78 -4.92 25.11
N GLN A 46 -7.02 -4.92 24.61
CA GLN A 46 -7.72 -6.13 24.18
C GLN A 46 -7.70 -6.34 22.66
N LEU A 47 -7.38 -5.32 21.87
CA LEU A 47 -7.37 -5.41 20.42
C LEU A 47 -6.04 -5.01 19.81
N PHE A 48 -5.63 -3.74 19.92
CA PHE A 48 -4.48 -3.23 19.17
C PHE A 48 -3.14 -3.80 19.68
N ALA A 49 -2.89 -3.74 20.98
CA ALA A 49 -1.62 -4.19 21.55
C ALA A 49 -1.37 -5.69 21.31
N PRO A 50 -2.35 -6.61 21.49
CA PRO A 50 -2.13 -8.01 21.19
C PRO A 50 -1.95 -8.31 19.70
N ALA A 51 -2.60 -7.54 18.81
CA ALA A 51 -2.49 -7.75 17.38
C ALA A 51 -1.14 -7.29 16.82
N PHE A 52 -0.68 -6.10 17.24
CA PHE A 52 0.56 -5.47 16.78
C PHE A 52 1.78 -5.80 17.66
N ASP A 53 1.68 -6.79 18.54
CA ASP A 53 2.65 -7.14 19.59
C ASP A 53 4.12 -7.01 19.13
N ASN A 54 4.82 -6.05 19.74
CA ASN A 54 6.27 -5.87 19.62
C ASN A 54 6.82 -5.04 20.80
N VAL A 55 8.13 -5.18 21.05
CA VAL A 55 8.81 -4.55 22.19
C VAL A 55 8.78 -3.01 22.18
N LEU A 56 8.64 -2.40 21.01
CA LEU A 56 8.58 -0.95 20.87
C LEU A 56 7.20 -0.41 21.26
N LEU A 57 6.14 -1.01 20.73
CA LEU A 57 4.75 -0.64 21.06
C LEU A 57 4.42 -0.94 22.53
N ALA A 58 4.97 -2.03 23.07
CA ALA A 58 4.75 -2.45 24.47
C ALA A 58 5.27 -1.44 25.52
N GLN A 59 6.09 -0.46 25.14
CA GLN A 59 6.55 0.60 26.05
C GLN A 59 5.40 1.53 26.50
N GLY A 60 4.35 1.67 25.68
CA GLY A 60 3.16 2.45 26.02
C GLY A 60 3.41 3.96 26.18
N ASN A 61 4.41 4.51 25.46
CA ASN A 61 4.73 5.92 25.44
C ASN A 61 3.96 6.66 24.33
N ASP A 62 3.94 7.99 24.38
CA ASP A 62 3.32 8.84 23.34
C ASP A 62 4.01 8.71 21.97
N GLY A 63 5.21 8.17 21.92
CA GLY A 63 5.99 7.90 20.71
C GLY A 63 6.99 6.80 20.94
N THR A 64 7.69 6.43 19.89
CA THR A 64 8.67 5.34 19.90
C THR A 64 10.06 5.86 19.52
N VAL A 65 11.07 5.48 20.31
CA VAL A 65 12.48 5.69 19.95
C VAL A 65 12.93 4.54 19.06
N LEU A 66 13.42 4.87 17.87
CA LEU A 66 13.82 3.89 16.85
C LEU A 66 15.34 3.86 16.72
N ASP A 67 15.92 2.68 16.89
CA ASP A 67 17.31 2.41 16.51
C ASP A 67 17.32 2.00 15.03
N LEU A 68 17.78 2.91 14.17
CA LEU A 68 17.79 2.70 12.72
C LEU A 68 19.19 2.30 12.24
N PRO A 69 19.30 1.42 11.22
CA PRO A 69 20.56 1.18 10.55
C PRO A 69 21.13 2.49 9.99
N PRO A 70 22.46 2.65 9.91
CA PRO A 70 23.08 3.81 9.28
C PRO A 70 22.62 3.98 7.83
N GLY A 71 22.28 5.22 7.44
CA GLY A 71 21.88 5.52 6.07
C GLY A 71 20.94 6.72 5.98
N ARG A 72 20.49 7.00 4.76
CA ARG A 72 19.47 8.02 4.50
C ARG A 72 18.08 7.43 4.77
N LEU A 73 17.25 8.20 5.44
CA LEU A 73 15.88 7.79 5.74
C LEU A 73 14.95 8.09 4.56
N VAL A 74 13.99 7.21 4.36
CA VAL A 74 12.82 7.41 3.52
C VAL A 74 11.60 7.35 4.42
N MET A 75 10.68 8.29 4.23
CA MET A 75 9.41 8.37 4.95
C MET A 75 8.30 8.61 3.94
N ALA A 76 7.23 7.85 4.04
CA ALA A 76 6.01 8.01 3.26
C ALA A 76 4.80 7.96 4.19
N THR A 77 3.71 8.58 3.78
CA THR A 77 2.42 8.50 4.49
C THR A 77 1.30 8.36 3.49
N ASP A 78 0.33 7.51 3.82
CA ASP A 78 -0.83 7.29 2.99
C ASP A 78 -2.10 7.14 3.84
N SER A 79 -3.26 7.48 3.23
CA SER A 79 -4.57 7.43 3.89
C SER A 79 -5.52 6.58 3.07
N HIS A 80 -6.11 5.58 3.69
CA HIS A 80 -6.93 4.57 3.05
C HIS A 80 -8.41 4.77 3.39
N VAL A 81 -9.23 4.85 2.34
CA VAL A 81 -10.68 5.14 2.41
C VAL A 81 -11.50 4.21 1.50
N VAL A 82 -11.03 2.99 1.31
CA VAL A 82 -11.65 2.00 0.42
C VAL A 82 -13.06 1.62 0.88
N SER A 83 -13.96 1.45 -0.07
CA SER A 83 -15.32 0.94 0.14
C SER A 83 -15.70 -0.02 -0.98
N PRO A 84 -16.13 -1.28 -0.68
CA PRO A 84 -16.29 -1.87 0.65
C PRO A 84 -14.97 -2.10 1.38
N LEU A 85 -15.02 -2.19 2.72
CA LEU A 85 -13.84 -2.39 3.57
C LEU A 85 -13.18 -3.76 3.40
N PHE A 86 -13.97 -4.75 3.00
CA PHE A 86 -13.55 -6.13 2.72
C PHE A 86 -13.86 -6.45 1.27
N PHE A 87 -12.90 -7.01 0.57
CA PHE A 87 -13.00 -7.31 -0.87
C PHE A 87 -12.23 -8.58 -1.21
N PRO A 88 -12.48 -9.21 -2.36
CA PRO A 88 -11.71 -10.37 -2.81
C PRO A 88 -10.22 -10.04 -2.86
N GLY A 89 -9.42 -10.80 -2.12
CA GLY A 89 -7.96 -10.62 -2.05
C GLY A 89 -7.47 -9.71 -0.93
N GLY A 90 -8.36 -9.07 -0.13
CA GLY A 90 -7.91 -8.23 0.97
C GLY A 90 -8.98 -7.47 1.73
N ASP A 91 -8.52 -6.51 2.50
CA ASP A 91 -9.32 -5.55 3.24
C ASP A 91 -8.51 -4.27 3.48
N ILE A 92 -9.17 -3.24 4.02
CA ILE A 92 -8.53 -1.94 4.31
C ILE A 92 -7.30 -2.07 5.23
N GLY A 93 -7.25 -3.06 6.13
CA GLY A 93 -6.14 -3.26 7.05
C GLY A 93 -4.87 -3.74 6.35
N ALA A 94 -4.97 -4.78 5.51
CA ALA A 94 -3.86 -5.25 4.69
C ALA A 94 -3.44 -4.19 3.67
N LEU A 95 -4.42 -3.54 3.02
CA LEU A 95 -4.18 -2.47 2.06
C LEU A 95 -3.36 -1.32 2.65
N ALA A 96 -3.69 -0.88 3.88
CA ALA A 96 -2.99 0.19 4.57
C ALA A 96 -1.51 -0.14 4.86
N VAL A 97 -1.18 -1.41 5.07
CA VAL A 97 0.22 -1.83 5.20
C VAL A 97 0.89 -1.86 3.84
N HIS A 98 0.25 -2.49 2.85
CA HIS A 98 0.85 -2.69 1.53
C HIS A 98 1.16 -1.36 0.83
N GLY A 99 0.21 -0.41 0.80
CA GLY A 99 0.39 0.88 0.15
C GLY A 99 1.61 1.63 0.71
N THR A 100 1.67 1.81 2.02
CA THR A 100 2.77 2.56 2.64
C THR A 100 4.12 1.81 2.56
N VAL A 101 4.13 0.48 2.66
CA VAL A 101 5.34 -0.33 2.43
C VAL A 101 5.83 -0.17 0.99
N ASN A 102 4.90 -0.13 0.02
CA ASN A 102 5.21 0.03 -1.40
C ASN A 102 5.81 1.42 -1.68
N ASP A 103 5.22 2.47 -1.13
CA ASP A 103 5.74 3.84 -1.23
C ASP A 103 7.19 3.95 -0.75
N VAL A 104 7.50 3.36 0.40
CA VAL A 104 8.87 3.34 0.92
C VAL A 104 9.80 2.51 0.03
N ALA A 105 9.32 1.35 -0.45
CA ALA A 105 10.11 0.43 -1.27
C ALA A 105 10.44 1.00 -2.66
N VAL A 106 9.48 1.65 -3.35
CA VAL A 106 9.72 2.21 -4.70
C VAL A 106 10.69 3.39 -4.69
N MET A 107 10.94 3.97 -3.50
CA MET A 107 12.05 4.92 -3.30
C MET A 107 13.42 4.25 -3.20
N GLY A 108 13.48 2.91 -3.26
CA GLY A 108 14.72 2.13 -3.12
C GLY A 108 15.13 1.89 -1.67
N ALA A 109 14.23 2.02 -0.72
CA ALA A 109 14.48 1.79 0.70
C ALA A 109 14.01 0.40 1.15
N THR A 110 14.58 -0.06 2.26
CA THR A 110 14.05 -1.19 3.01
C THR A 110 13.08 -0.64 4.05
N PRO A 111 11.78 -0.94 3.96
CA PRO A 111 10.79 -0.57 4.98
C PRO A 111 11.12 -1.25 6.32
N LEU A 112 10.95 -0.54 7.43
CA LEU A 112 11.27 -1.05 8.76
C LEU A 112 10.11 -0.93 9.73
N TYR A 113 9.49 0.26 9.80
CA TYR A 113 8.48 0.60 10.80
C TYR A 113 7.32 1.33 10.19
N LEU A 114 6.14 1.12 10.78
CA LEU A 114 4.92 1.84 10.47
C LEU A 114 4.34 2.48 11.73
N SER A 115 3.71 3.63 11.58
CA SER A 115 2.65 4.09 12.48
C SER A 115 1.29 3.75 11.89
N ALA A 116 0.24 3.66 12.74
CA ALA A 116 -1.13 3.42 12.31
C ALA A 116 -2.11 4.32 13.06
N GLY A 117 -2.77 5.22 12.33
CA GLY A 117 -3.86 6.05 12.83
C GLY A 117 -5.21 5.52 12.36
N PHE A 118 -6.17 5.38 13.28
CA PHE A 118 -7.53 4.93 13.00
C PHE A 118 -8.52 6.06 13.28
N ILE A 119 -9.38 6.35 12.30
CA ILE A 119 -10.58 7.16 12.51
C ILE A 119 -11.77 6.23 12.37
N LEU A 120 -12.47 5.99 13.46
CA LEU A 120 -13.59 5.06 13.56
C LEU A 120 -14.91 5.84 13.63
N GLU A 121 -15.93 5.32 12.99
CA GLU A 121 -17.28 5.86 13.14
C GLU A 121 -18.00 5.19 14.32
N GLU A 122 -18.71 5.97 15.11
CA GLU A 122 -19.59 5.47 16.17
C GLU A 122 -20.61 4.49 15.57
N GLY A 123 -20.79 3.35 16.23
CA GLY A 123 -21.65 2.27 15.77
C GLY A 123 -20.95 1.21 14.92
N PHE A 124 -19.68 1.41 14.55
CA PHE A 124 -18.93 0.40 13.80
C PHE A 124 -18.78 -0.91 14.59
N PRO A 125 -19.02 -2.10 13.98
CA PRO A 125 -18.95 -3.36 14.70
C PRO A 125 -17.53 -3.69 15.18
N LEU A 126 -17.36 -3.97 16.48
CA LEU A 126 -16.06 -4.36 17.06
C LEU A 126 -15.49 -5.64 16.42
N GLY A 127 -16.35 -6.55 15.96
CA GLY A 127 -15.92 -7.76 15.27
C GLY A 127 -15.29 -7.49 13.91
N GLU A 128 -15.80 -6.50 13.16
CA GLU A 128 -15.21 -6.07 11.89
C GLU A 128 -13.90 -5.31 12.13
N LEU A 129 -13.87 -4.42 13.14
CA LEU A 129 -12.63 -3.74 13.53
C LEU A 129 -11.54 -4.77 13.90
N LYS A 130 -11.89 -5.81 14.65
CA LYS A 130 -10.96 -6.88 15.00
C LYS A 130 -10.40 -7.57 13.75
N ARG A 131 -11.24 -7.91 12.77
CA ARG A 131 -10.79 -8.52 11.50
C ARG A 131 -9.80 -7.62 10.76
N ILE A 132 -10.10 -6.31 10.66
CA ILE A 132 -9.22 -5.32 10.02
C ILE A 132 -7.86 -5.24 10.72
N VAL A 133 -7.86 -5.15 12.05
CA VAL A 133 -6.63 -5.03 12.86
C VAL A 133 -5.79 -6.30 12.78
N GLU A 134 -6.42 -7.48 12.81
CA GLU A 134 -5.72 -8.77 12.67
C GLU A 134 -5.13 -8.95 11.26
N SER A 135 -5.86 -8.55 10.22
CA SER A 135 -5.38 -8.54 8.84
C SER A 135 -4.19 -7.59 8.65
N MET A 136 -4.30 -6.36 9.19
CA MET A 136 -3.22 -5.38 9.19
C MET A 136 -1.95 -5.93 9.87
N ALA A 137 -2.11 -6.56 11.03
CA ALA A 137 -1.01 -7.19 11.74
C ALA A 137 -0.38 -8.34 10.97
N ALA A 138 -1.19 -9.16 10.28
CA ALA A 138 -0.70 -10.24 9.43
C ALA A 138 0.10 -9.72 8.24
N ALA A 139 -0.41 -8.67 7.57
CA ALA A 139 0.28 -8.02 6.46
C ALA A 139 1.62 -7.40 6.90
N ALA A 140 1.65 -6.72 8.04
CA ALA A 140 2.87 -6.14 8.59
C ALA A 140 3.94 -7.22 8.91
N ARG A 141 3.53 -8.32 9.54
CA ARG A 141 4.42 -9.47 9.78
C ARG A 141 4.95 -10.08 8.50
N ALA A 142 4.09 -10.27 7.49
CA ALA A 142 4.49 -10.81 6.19
C ALA A 142 5.46 -9.90 5.45
N ALA A 143 5.30 -8.58 5.59
CA ALA A 143 6.21 -7.58 5.05
C ALA A 143 7.49 -7.38 5.89
N GLY A 144 7.61 -8.02 7.06
CA GLY A 144 8.76 -7.85 7.96
C GLY A 144 8.85 -6.45 8.58
N VAL A 145 7.74 -5.71 8.67
CA VAL A 145 7.67 -4.38 9.30
C VAL A 145 6.91 -4.44 10.62
N ALA A 146 7.26 -3.57 11.57
CA ALA A 146 6.55 -3.47 12.83
C ALA A 146 5.71 -2.19 12.89
N ILE A 147 4.46 -2.30 13.39
CA ILE A 147 3.62 -1.15 13.73
C ILE A 147 3.99 -0.73 15.15
N VAL A 148 4.68 0.38 15.28
CA VAL A 148 5.38 0.76 16.53
C VAL A 148 4.74 1.90 17.32
N THR A 149 3.80 2.59 16.71
CA THR A 149 3.00 3.67 17.34
C THR A 149 1.70 3.85 16.58
N GLY A 150 0.73 4.49 17.19
CA GLY A 150 -0.55 4.76 16.55
C GLY A 150 -1.44 5.68 17.35
N ASP A 151 -2.57 6.05 16.78
CA ASP A 151 -3.62 6.83 17.42
C ASP A 151 -5.00 6.32 17.00
N THR A 152 -6.01 6.59 17.80
CA THR A 152 -7.40 6.24 17.47
C THR A 152 -8.32 7.41 17.83
N LYS A 153 -9.15 7.77 16.88
CA LYS A 153 -10.23 8.76 17.08
C LYS A 153 -11.55 8.12 16.72
N VAL A 154 -12.62 8.58 17.38
CA VAL A 154 -13.99 8.19 17.04
C VAL A 154 -14.75 9.45 16.66
N VAL A 155 -15.43 9.40 15.53
CA VAL A 155 -16.35 10.42 15.05
C VAL A 155 -17.79 9.95 15.22
N GLU A 156 -18.73 10.88 15.33
CA GLU A 156 -20.15 10.58 15.50
C GLU A 156 -20.71 9.82 14.28
N GLN A 157 -21.75 9.05 14.51
CA GLN A 157 -22.46 8.32 13.44
C GLN A 157 -22.90 9.26 12.32
N GLY A 158 -22.66 8.87 11.06
CA GLY A 158 -22.92 9.66 9.87
C GLY A 158 -21.87 10.73 9.55
N LYS A 159 -20.73 10.75 10.29
CA LYS A 159 -19.59 11.67 10.04
C LYS A 159 -18.36 10.96 9.49
N GLY A 160 -18.40 9.66 9.36
CA GLY A 160 -17.36 8.82 8.78
C GLY A 160 -17.93 7.87 7.75
N ASP A 161 -17.14 6.86 7.40
CA ASP A 161 -17.52 5.76 6.49
C ASP A 161 -17.06 4.43 7.10
N GLY A 162 -17.40 4.23 8.36
CA GLY A 162 -16.99 3.09 9.17
C GLY A 162 -15.57 3.23 9.70
N VAL A 163 -14.56 3.04 8.87
CA VAL A 163 -13.13 3.10 9.25
C VAL A 163 -12.31 3.80 8.17
N PHE A 164 -11.50 4.77 8.59
CA PHE A 164 -10.38 5.29 7.81
C PHE A 164 -9.07 4.93 8.51
N ILE A 165 -8.05 4.59 7.73
CA ILE A 165 -6.73 4.24 8.27
C ILE A 165 -5.69 5.12 7.59
N ASN A 166 -4.84 5.78 8.41
CA ASN A 166 -3.62 6.44 7.93
C ASN A 166 -2.42 5.67 8.43
N THR A 167 -1.46 5.43 7.56
CA THR A 167 -0.19 4.82 7.91
C THR A 167 0.96 5.72 7.48
N THR A 168 2.02 5.74 8.30
CA THR A 168 3.28 6.38 7.95
C THR A 168 4.39 5.36 8.06
N GLY A 169 5.15 5.20 6.99
CA GLY A 169 6.26 4.26 6.90
C GLY A 169 7.62 4.95 7.00
N VAL A 170 8.54 4.29 7.69
CA VAL A 170 9.96 4.67 7.76
C VAL A 170 10.81 3.51 7.28
N GLY A 171 11.76 3.83 6.39
CA GLY A 171 12.74 2.88 5.89
C GLY A 171 14.12 3.52 5.73
N VAL A 172 15.10 2.68 5.44
CA VAL A 172 16.47 3.11 5.16
C VAL A 172 16.81 2.84 3.70
N LEU A 173 17.29 3.86 3.02
CA LEU A 173 17.68 3.79 1.60
C LEU A 173 18.77 2.72 1.42
N ARG A 174 18.57 1.80 0.49
CA ARG A 174 19.55 0.75 0.16
C ARG A 174 20.83 1.37 -0.38
N PRO A 175 21.99 0.81 -0.07
CA PRO A 175 23.26 1.29 -0.59
C PRO A 175 23.25 1.36 -2.14
N GLY A 176 23.68 2.48 -2.68
CA GLY A 176 23.74 2.68 -4.14
C GLY A 176 22.40 2.99 -4.83
N ALA A 177 21.25 2.89 -4.14
CA ALA A 177 19.97 3.23 -4.72
C ALA A 177 19.89 4.72 -5.08
N GLN A 178 19.57 5.02 -6.34
CA GLN A 178 19.45 6.37 -6.89
C GLN A 178 18.20 6.43 -7.78
N LEU A 179 17.03 6.28 -7.16
CA LEU A 179 15.74 6.30 -7.86
C LEU A 179 15.10 7.68 -7.82
N GLY A 180 14.31 7.99 -8.83
CA GLY A 180 13.52 9.22 -8.83
C GLY A 180 12.77 9.46 -10.13
N GLY A 181 11.62 10.09 -10.05
CA GLY A 181 10.73 10.35 -11.18
C GLY A 181 11.34 11.26 -12.26
N ALA A 182 12.37 12.03 -11.94
CA ALA A 182 13.06 12.93 -12.87
C ALA A 182 14.30 12.28 -13.55
N ARG A 183 14.46 10.96 -13.48
CA ARG A 183 15.67 10.27 -13.94
C ARG A 183 15.51 9.47 -15.24
N ALA A 184 14.29 9.35 -15.76
CA ALA A 184 14.07 8.68 -17.04
C ALA A 184 14.76 9.41 -18.18
N ARG A 185 15.32 8.67 -19.15
CA ARG A 185 16.08 9.20 -20.29
C ARG A 185 15.58 8.61 -21.58
N PRO A 186 15.66 9.32 -22.71
CA PRO A 186 15.36 8.72 -24.02
C PRO A 186 16.17 7.45 -24.24
N GLY A 187 15.49 6.39 -24.71
CA GLY A 187 16.03 5.05 -24.91
C GLY A 187 15.81 4.10 -23.74
N ASP A 188 15.49 4.59 -22.55
CA ASP A 188 15.16 3.73 -21.40
C ASP A 188 13.91 2.88 -21.71
N VAL A 189 13.83 1.73 -21.04
CA VAL A 189 12.75 0.76 -21.21
C VAL A 189 11.76 0.88 -20.07
N VAL A 190 10.47 0.83 -20.41
CA VAL A 190 9.36 0.77 -19.45
C VAL A 190 8.99 -0.68 -19.20
N LEU A 191 9.15 -1.14 -17.94
CA LEU A 191 8.74 -2.45 -17.47
C LEU A 191 7.53 -2.31 -16.54
N LEU A 192 6.61 -3.27 -16.61
CA LEU A 192 5.48 -3.43 -15.71
C LEU A 192 5.58 -4.79 -15.05
N SER A 193 5.34 -4.89 -13.73
CA SER A 193 5.55 -6.12 -12.98
C SER A 193 4.47 -7.19 -13.16
N GLY A 194 3.30 -6.86 -13.73
CA GLY A 194 2.21 -7.81 -13.91
C GLY A 194 0.97 -7.22 -14.57
N THR A 195 -0.18 -7.84 -14.34
CA THR A 195 -1.46 -7.44 -14.92
C THR A 195 -1.99 -6.12 -14.38
N LEU A 196 -2.77 -5.39 -15.17
CA LEU A 196 -3.41 -4.12 -14.77
C LEU A 196 -4.88 -4.30 -14.43
N GLY A 197 -5.33 -3.46 -13.49
CA GLY A 197 -6.74 -3.24 -13.18
C GLY A 197 -7.33 -4.24 -12.19
N ASP A 198 -6.56 -5.19 -11.68
CA ASP A 198 -7.04 -6.25 -10.82
C ASP A 198 -7.70 -5.69 -9.53
N HIS A 199 -7.04 -4.76 -8.84
CA HIS A 199 -7.58 -4.16 -7.61
C HIS A 199 -8.86 -3.37 -7.88
N GLY A 200 -8.78 -2.38 -8.77
CA GLY A 200 -9.92 -1.52 -9.03
C GLY A 200 -11.14 -2.29 -9.52
N MET A 201 -10.95 -3.32 -10.34
CA MET A 201 -12.07 -4.16 -10.80
C MET A 201 -12.58 -5.11 -9.72
N ALA A 202 -11.75 -5.60 -8.80
CA ALA A 202 -12.21 -6.35 -7.64
C ALA A 202 -13.18 -5.52 -6.76
N ILE A 203 -12.83 -4.24 -6.50
CA ILE A 203 -13.70 -3.33 -5.75
C ILE A 203 -14.99 -3.00 -6.53
N MET A 204 -14.86 -2.63 -7.82
CA MET A 204 -16.01 -2.22 -8.63
C MET A 204 -16.98 -3.36 -8.86
N SER A 205 -16.50 -4.59 -9.05
CA SER A 205 -17.36 -5.77 -9.21
C SER A 205 -18.26 -5.98 -8.00
N LEU A 206 -17.76 -5.75 -6.78
CA LEU A 206 -18.58 -5.79 -5.57
C LEU A 206 -19.60 -4.65 -5.50
N ARG A 207 -19.18 -3.42 -5.81
CA ARG A 207 -20.05 -2.24 -5.75
C ARG A 207 -21.22 -2.35 -6.71
N GLU A 208 -20.93 -2.77 -7.93
CA GLU A 208 -21.93 -2.90 -8.99
C GLU A 208 -22.65 -4.24 -8.98
N SER A 209 -22.37 -5.11 -7.99
CA SER A 209 -22.93 -6.46 -7.87
C SER A 209 -22.75 -7.28 -9.17
N LEU A 210 -21.60 -7.11 -9.83
CA LEU A 210 -21.29 -7.81 -11.06
C LEU A 210 -20.88 -9.25 -10.76
N ALA A 211 -21.61 -10.21 -11.31
CA ALA A 211 -21.26 -11.63 -11.24
C ALA A 211 -20.51 -12.03 -12.52
N PHE A 212 -19.24 -12.38 -12.38
CA PHE A 212 -18.45 -13.00 -13.45
C PHE A 212 -18.28 -14.50 -13.18
N ASP A 213 -18.04 -15.29 -14.23
CA ASP A 213 -17.78 -16.73 -14.11
C ASP A 213 -16.53 -17.00 -13.23
N THR A 214 -15.61 -16.06 -13.20
CA THR A 214 -14.39 -16.10 -12.37
C THR A 214 -14.32 -14.84 -11.51
N GLU A 215 -14.10 -15.02 -10.21
CA GLU A 215 -13.94 -13.90 -9.28
C GLU A 215 -12.69 -13.07 -9.62
N ILE A 216 -12.86 -11.75 -9.70
CA ILE A 216 -11.73 -10.81 -9.82
C ILE A 216 -11.19 -10.54 -8.43
N VAL A 217 -9.92 -10.86 -8.22
CA VAL A 217 -9.23 -10.74 -6.93
C VAL A 217 -8.26 -9.56 -6.97
N SER A 218 -8.26 -8.75 -5.93
CA SER A 218 -7.30 -7.64 -5.78
C SER A 218 -5.88 -8.15 -5.79
N ASP A 219 -5.01 -7.38 -6.43
CA ASP A 219 -3.57 -7.60 -6.47
C ASP A 219 -2.81 -7.04 -5.26
N SER A 220 -3.50 -6.49 -4.26
CA SER A 220 -2.89 -5.85 -3.10
C SER A 220 -1.80 -6.72 -2.46
N ALA A 221 -0.56 -6.24 -2.48
CA ALA A 221 0.61 -6.97 -2.00
C ALA A 221 1.78 -6.05 -1.65
N ALA A 222 2.63 -6.47 -0.70
CA ALA A 222 3.86 -5.76 -0.35
C ALA A 222 4.97 -6.02 -1.37
N LEU A 223 5.39 -4.99 -2.10
CA LEU A 223 6.34 -5.07 -3.22
C LEU A 223 7.82 -4.99 -2.82
N HIS A 224 8.13 -4.76 -1.55
CA HIS A 224 9.50 -4.54 -1.07
C HIS A 224 10.46 -5.70 -1.45
N GLY A 225 10.00 -6.95 -1.45
CA GLY A 225 10.76 -8.12 -1.89
C GLY A 225 11.03 -8.10 -3.39
N LEU A 226 10.03 -7.73 -4.21
CA LEU A 226 10.18 -7.59 -5.66
C LEU A 226 11.14 -6.45 -6.02
N VAL A 227 11.03 -5.32 -5.32
CA VAL A 227 11.96 -4.18 -5.47
C VAL A 227 13.38 -4.58 -5.09
N ALA A 228 13.55 -5.30 -3.97
CA ALA A 228 14.84 -5.80 -3.56
C ALA A 228 15.46 -6.72 -4.62
N ALA A 229 14.71 -7.70 -5.12
CA ALA A 229 15.17 -8.62 -6.16
C ALA A 229 15.59 -7.88 -7.44
N LEU A 230 14.87 -6.84 -7.83
CA LEU A 230 15.22 -6.00 -8.97
C LEU A 230 16.53 -5.23 -8.74
N LEU A 231 16.65 -4.54 -7.60
CA LEU A 231 17.82 -3.72 -7.29
C LEU A 231 19.09 -4.54 -7.05
N ASP A 232 18.97 -5.75 -6.50
CA ASP A 232 20.08 -6.68 -6.26
C ASP A 232 20.73 -7.19 -7.56
N THR A 233 20.06 -7.05 -8.71
CA THR A 233 20.69 -7.32 -10.01
C THR A 233 21.83 -6.37 -10.35
N GLY A 234 21.89 -5.20 -9.70
CA GLY A 234 22.77 -4.10 -10.10
C GLY A 234 22.38 -3.45 -11.43
N ALA A 235 21.15 -3.65 -11.92
CA ALA A 235 20.62 -2.95 -13.09
C ALA A 235 20.51 -1.45 -12.80
N ASP A 236 20.76 -0.63 -13.84
CA ASP A 236 20.60 0.82 -13.75
C ASP A 236 19.10 1.16 -13.84
N VAL A 237 18.41 1.05 -12.68
CA VAL A 237 17.02 1.42 -12.51
C VAL A 237 16.93 2.92 -12.26
N ARG A 238 16.21 3.64 -13.11
CA ARG A 238 16.05 5.10 -13.05
C ARG A 238 14.95 5.52 -12.09
N CYS A 239 13.80 4.84 -12.20
CA CYS A 239 12.58 5.18 -11.48
C CYS A 239 11.80 3.91 -11.20
N LEU A 240 11.19 3.85 -10.02
CA LEU A 240 10.15 2.91 -9.64
C LEU A 240 8.93 3.68 -9.18
N ARG A 241 7.74 3.21 -9.49
CA ARG A 241 6.46 3.73 -9.01
C ARG A 241 5.44 2.60 -8.96
N ASP A 242 4.54 2.68 -8.03
CA ASP A 242 3.33 1.84 -8.00
C ASP A 242 2.18 2.58 -8.67
N PRO A 243 1.50 1.97 -9.65
CA PRO A 243 0.44 2.61 -10.41
C PRO A 243 -0.91 2.48 -9.67
N THR A 244 -1.06 3.17 -8.55
CA THR A 244 -2.26 3.20 -7.70
C THR A 244 -3.36 4.06 -8.34
N ARG A 245 -3.83 5.12 -7.68
CA ARG A 245 -4.89 5.99 -8.21
C ARG A 245 -4.53 6.62 -9.56
N GLY A 246 -5.47 6.53 -10.51
CA GLY A 246 -5.25 6.97 -11.89
C GLY A 246 -4.42 5.99 -12.71
N GLY A 247 -4.02 4.85 -12.13
CA GLY A 247 -3.41 3.71 -12.78
C GLY A 247 -2.07 3.99 -13.47
N LEU A 248 -1.76 3.16 -14.45
CA LEU A 248 -0.54 3.27 -15.27
C LEU A 248 -0.49 4.60 -16.02
N ALA A 249 -1.62 5.09 -16.51
CA ALA A 249 -1.70 6.32 -17.29
C ALA A 249 -1.18 7.53 -16.50
N THR A 250 -1.71 7.75 -15.30
CA THR A 250 -1.28 8.86 -14.44
C THR A 250 0.19 8.73 -14.05
N THR A 251 0.61 7.54 -13.61
CA THR A 251 1.99 7.25 -13.21
C THR A 251 3.00 7.56 -14.31
N LEU A 252 2.73 7.16 -15.56
CA LEU A 252 3.64 7.40 -16.68
C LEU A 252 3.67 8.88 -17.08
N ASN A 253 2.53 9.58 -17.04
CA ASN A 253 2.49 11.01 -17.30
C ASN A 253 3.25 11.82 -16.24
N GLU A 254 3.19 11.43 -14.96
CA GLU A 254 4.00 12.02 -13.90
C GLU A 254 5.50 11.86 -14.17
N ILE A 255 5.95 10.64 -14.49
CA ILE A 255 7.36 10.37 -14.83
C ILE A 255 7.78 11.15 -16.07
N ALA A 256 6.97 11.15 -17.13
CA ALA A 256 7.24 11.88 -18.36
C ALA A 256 7.41 13.37 -18.10
N ARG A 257 6.51 13.96 -17.31
CA ARG A 257 6.57 15.37 -16.91
C ARG A 257 7.80 15.68 -16.05
N GLN A 258 8.10 14.86 -15.03
CA GLN A 258 9.22 15.08 -14.12
C GLN A 258 10.58 14.93 -14.81
N SER A 259 10.69 14.00 -15.76
CA SER A 259 11.91 13.73 -16.52
C SER A 259 12.07 14.60 -17.78
N GLY A 260 11.02 15.28 -18.23
CA GLY A 260 11.05 16.08 -19.47
C GLY A 260 11.12 15.20 -20.73
N VAL A 261 10.48 14.04 -20.75
CA VAL A 261 10.55 13.04 -21.82
C VAL A 261 9.15 12.62 -22.27
N GLY A 262 9.03 11.99 -23.45
CA GLY A 262 7.85 11.25 -23.86
C GLY A 262 8.00 9.75 -23.65
N MET A 263 6.92 9.00 -23.89
CA MET A 263 6.93 7.54 -23.85
C MET A 263 6.11 6.97 -24.99
N MET A 264 6.53 5.83 -25.53
CA MET A 264 5.77 5.02 -26.48
C MET A 264 5.51 3.66 -25.86
N LEU A 265 4.23 3.36 -25.65
CA LEU A 265 3.77 2.07 -25.15
C LEU A 265 3.32 1.17 -26.32
N ASP A 266 3.29 -0.12 -26.05
CA ASP A 266 2.72 -1.14 -26.93
C ASP A 266 1.53 -1.80 -26.22
N GLU A 267 0.31 -1.54 -26.67
CA GLU A 267 -0.92 -2.09 -26.09
C GLU A 267 -0.91 -3.63 -26.05
N ALA A 268 -0.33 -4.27 -27.07
CA ALA A 268 -0.29 -5.73 -27.15
C ALA A 268 0.65 -6.35 -26.09
N ALA A 269 1.61 -5.57 -25.59
CA ALA A 269 2.55 -6.00 -24.57
C ALA A 269 2.07 -5.75 -23.12
N ILE A 270 1.00 -4.98 -22.93
CA ILE A 270 0.45 -4.68 -21.60
C ILE A 270 -0.42 -5.86 -21.14
N PRO A 271 -0.04 -6.56 -20.05
CA PRO A 271 -0.83 -7.68 -19.57
C PRO A 271 -2.09 -7.19 -18.83
N VAL A 272 -3.25 -7.70 -19.24
CA VAL A 272 -4.55 -7.51 -18.57
C VAL A 272 -5.24 -8.86 -18.52
N GLN A 273 -5.81 -9.24 -17.39
CA GLN A 273 -6.57 -10.49 -17.27
C GLN A 273 -7.87 -10.39 -18.07
N ALA A 274 -8.29 -11.50 -18.70
CA ALA A 274 -9.48 -11.50 -19.57
C ALA A 274 -10.75 -11.03 -18.85
N GLN A 275 -10.95 -11.46 -17.60
CA GLN A 275 -12.09 -11.03 -16.77
C GLN A 275 -12.03 -9.54 -16.41
N VAL A 276 -10.83 -8.99 -16.17
CA VAL A 276 -10.63 -7.56 -15.90
C VAL A 276 -10.90 -6.75 -17.16
N GLN A 277 -10.43 -7.21 -18.32
CA GLN A 277 -10.70 -6.59 -19.61
C GLN A 277 -12.21 -6.53 -19.89
N ALA A 278 -12.93 -7.65 -19.69
CA ALA A 278 -14.38 -7.74 -19.86
C ALA A 278 -15.13 -6.82 -18.90
N ALA A 279 -14.71 -6.76 -17.62
CA ALA A 279 -15.29 -5.84 -16.64
C ALA A 279 -15.11 -4.37 -17.02
N CYS A 280 -13.91 -4.00 -17.47
CA CYS A 280 -13.62 -2.65 -17.95
C CYS A 280 -14.49 -2.29 -19.16
N GLU A 281 -14.60 -3.18 -20.15
CA GLU A 281 -15.44 -2.97 -21.33
C GLU A 281 -16.93 -2.79 -20.95
N PHE A 282 -17.43 -3.61 -20.03
CA PHE A 282 -18.80 -3.50 -19.55
C PHE A 282 -19.08 -2.17 -18.84
N LEU A 283 -18.13 -1.67 -18.04
CA LEU A 283 -18.23 -0.43 -17.29
C LEU A 283 -17.81 0.81 -18.09
N GLY A 284 -17.31 0.64 -19.33
CA GLY A 284 -16.80 1.75 -20.15
C GLY A 284 -15.50 2.34 -19.60
N LEU A 285 -14.71 1.54 -18.90
CA LEU A 285 -13.40 1.92 -18.31
C LEU A 285 -12.24 1.45 -19.17
N ASP A 286 -11.11 2.16 -19.09
CA ASP A 286 -9.85 1.74 -19.69
C ASP A 286 -8.92 1.19 -18.59
N PRO A 287 -8.42 -0.07 -18.70
CA PRO A 287 -7.53 -0.67 -17.70
C PRO A 287 -6.30 0.17 -17.36
N LEU A 288 -5.86 1.05 -18.25
CA LEU A 288 -4.71 1.94 -17.99
C LEU A 288 -4.96 2.94 -16.86
N TYR A 289 -6.21 3.26 -16.56
CA TYR A 289 -6.59 4.24 -15.53
C TYR A 289 -7.09 3.59 -14.23
N VAL A 290 -7.21 2.26 -14.24
CA VAL A 290 -7.68 1.49 -13.09
C VAL A 290 -6.56 1.33 -12.07
N ALA A 291 -6.88 1.50 -10.79
CA ALA A 291 -5.93 1.40 -9.69
C ALA A 291 -5.39 -0.03 -9.51
N ASN A 292 -4.11 -0.12 -9.13
CA ASN A 292 -3.40 -1.35 -8.79
C ASN A 292 -2.73 -1.17 -7.42
N GLU A 293 -2.74 -2.19 -6.58
CA GLU A 293 -2.20 -2.12 -5.21
C GLU A 293 -1.06 -3.13 -4.94
N GLY A 294 -0.66 -3.87 -6.00
CA GLY A 294 0.41 -4.86 -5.95
C GLY A 294 1.22 -4.93 -7.23
N LYS A 295 1.35 -3.81 -7.94
CA LYS A 295 2.15 -3.70 -9.16
C LYS A 295 3.15 -2.56 -9.07
N LEU A 296 4.23 -2.67 -9.84
CA LEU A 296 5.17 -1.57 -10.04
C LEU A 296 5.50 -1.35 -11.51
N VAL A 297 5.80 -0.11 -11.83
CA VAL A 297 6.43 0.33 -13.07
C VAL A 297 7.90 0.59 -12.78
N ALA A 298 8.79 0.09 -13.64
CA ALA A 298 10.22 0.35 -13.58
C ALA A 298 10.70 0.99 -14.90
N ILE A 299 11.41 2.09 -14.79
CA ILE A 299 12.17 2.68 -15.89
C ILE A 299 13.61 2.24 -15.74
N VAL A 300 14.15 1.55 -16.75
CA VAL A 300 15.45 0.88 -16.69
C VAL A 300 16.29 1.21 -17.91
N ALA A 301 17.58 1.38 -17.73
CA ALA A 301 18.52 1.58 -18.83
C ALA A 301 18.43 0.42 -19.85
N PRO A 302 18.49 0.69 -21.17
CA PRO A 302 18.19 -0.30 -22.20
C PRO A 302 19.10 -1.53 -22.13
N GLN A 303 20.38 -1.36 -21.78
CA GLN A 303 21.35 -2.46 -21.67
C GLN A 303 21.03 -3.41 -20.50
N ASP A 304 20.30 -2.95 -19.48
CA ASP A 304 19.96 -3.70 -18.27
C ASP A 304 18.52 -4.25 -18.29
N ALA A 305 17.70 -3.84 -19.25
CA ALA A 305 16.28 -4.18 -19.31
C ALA A 305 16.00 -5.68 -19.31
N GLY A 306 16.83 -6.48 -20.03
CA GLY A 306 16.70 -7.94 -20.05
C GLY A 306 16.96 -8.57 -18.70
N ARG A 307 18.00 -8.13 -17.98
CA ARG A 307 18.35 -8.62 -16.64
C ARG A 307 17.30 -8.21 -15.61
N ALA A 308 16.85 -6.97 -15.66
CA ALA A 308 15.79 -6.45 -14.82
C ALA A 308 14.48 -7.23 -14.99
N LEU A 309 14.05 -7.44 -16.24
CA LEU A 309 12.84 -8.21 -16.54
C LEU A 309 12.94 -9.67 -16.07
N ALA A 310 14.11 -10.30 -16.24
CA ALA A 310 14.33 -11.66 -15.76
C ALA A 310 14.23 -11.75 -14.23
N ALA A 311 14.77 -10.78 -13.50
CA ALA A 311 14.67 -10.71 -12.05
C ALA A 311 13.22 -10.48 -11.57
N LEU A 312 12.48 -9.59 -12.23
CA LEU A 312 11.06 -9.41 -11.95
C LEU A 312 10.30 -10.73 -12.12
N ARG A 313 10.49 -11.42 -13.25
CA ARG A 313 9.80 -12.68 -13.56
C ARG A 313 10.15 -13.85 -12.65
N ALA A 314 11.33 -13.82 -12.05
CA ALA A 314 11.75 -14.84 -11.08
C ALA A 314 11.05 -14.68 -9.72
N HIS A 315 10.46 -13.52 -9.43
CA HIS A 315 9.74 -13.27 -8.20
C HIS A 315 8.24 -13.58 -8.38
N PRO A 316 7.55 -14.20 -7.41
CA PRO A 316 6.12 -14.56 -7.53
C PRO A 316 5.21 -13.41 -7.94
N LEU A 317 5.43 -12.21 -7.38
CA LEU A 317 4.64 -11.00 -7.71
C LEU A 317 4.99 -10.39 -9.08
N GLY A 318 6.01 -10.89 -9.75
CA GLY A 318 6.47 -10.41 -11.04
C GLY A 318 6.40 -11.45 -12.16
N ALA A 319 5.77 -12.60 -11.93
CA ALA A 319 5.73 -13.73 -12.90
C ALA A 319 5.20 -13.32 -14.29
N LEU A 320 4.29 -12.35 -14.34
CA LEU A 320 3.72 -11.79 -15.57
C LEU A 320 4.36 -10.46 -15.98
N ALA A 321 5.55 -10.14 -15.47
CA ALA A 321 6.24 -8.90 -15.83
C ALA A 321 6.50 -8.81 -17.32
N ALA A 322 6.34 -7.62 -17.87
CA ALA A 322 6.45 -7.35 -19.30
C ALA A 322 7.22 -6.04 -19.58
N ARG A 323 7.91 -6.02 -20.73
CA ARG A 323 8.35 -4.78 -21.34
C ARG A 323 7.17 -4.18 -22.10
N ILE A 324 6.69 -3.01 -21.65
CA ILE A 324 5.48 -2.39 -22.18
C ILE A 324 5.74 -1.15 -23.04
N GLY A 325 6.99 -0.65 -23.07
CA GLY A 325 7.27 0.55 -23.83
C GLY A 325 8.72 1.01 -23.77
N THR A 326 8.94 2.20 -24.29
CA THR A 326 10.25 2.86 -24.38
C THR A 326 10.09 4.36 -24.15
N VAL A 327 11.04 4.96 -23.45
CA VAL A 327 11.14 6.40 -23.24
C VAL A 327 11.70 7.09 -24.48
N LEU A 328 11.11 8.21 -24.89
CA LEU A 328 11.47 8.96 -26.08
C LEU A 328 11.91 10.39 -25.76
N ALA A 329 12.72 10.97 -26.63
CA ALA A 329 12.89 12.41 -26.66
C ALA A 329 11.62 13.04 -27.24
N ASP A 330 10.89 13.80 -26.44
CA ASP A 330 9.68 14.50 -26.85
C ASP A 330 9.50 15.75 -25.99
N GLU A 331 9.58 16.93 -26.60
CA GLU A 331 9.39 18.24 -25.93
C GLU A 331 7.97 18.44 -25.40
N HIS A 332 6.98 17.77 -25.99
CA HIS A 332 5.58 17.79 -25.52
C HIS A 332 5.35 16.85 -24.35
N ARG A 333 6.27 15.91 -24.09
CA ARG A 333 6.21 14.94 -22.98
C ARG A 333 4.98 14.04 -23.05
N PHE A 334 4.53 13.70 -24.25
CA PHE A 334 3.37 12.83 -24.43
C PHE A 334 3.68 11.38 -24.08
N VAL A 335 2.77 10.76 -23.33
CA VAL A 335 2.67 9.31 -23.26
C VAL A 335 1.76 8.87 -24.39
N GLN A 336 2.29 8.09 -25.33
CA GLN A 336 1.58 7.60 -26.50
C GLN A 336 1.54 6.07 -26.46
N MET A 337 0.58 5.48 -27.12
CA MET A 337 0.44 4.03 -27.22
C MET A 337 0.15 3.62 -28.65
N THR A 338 0.89 2.64 -29.17
CA THR A 338 0.56 1.93 -30.39
C THR A 338 -0.53 0.92 -30.05
N THR A 339 -1.67 1.02 -30.75
CA THR A 339 -2.81 0.13 -30.54
C THR A 339 -2.59 -1.23 -31.21
N ARG A 340 -3.32 -2.26 -30.78
CA ARG A 340 -3.30 -3.61 -31.38
C ARG A 340 -3.61 -3.61 -32.87
N PHE A 341 -4.29 -2.57 -33.38
CA PHE A 341 -4.64 -2.38 -34.78
C PHE A 341 -3.61 -1.51 -35.56
N GLY A 342 -2.49 -1.13 -34.93
CA GLY A 342 -1.43 -0.34 -35.55
C GLY A 342 -1.68 1.18 -35.52
N GLY A 343 -2.79 1.65 -35.00
CA GLY A 343 -3.04 3.08 -34.76
C GLY A 343 -2.20 3.60 -33.58
N ARG A 344 -2.21 4.93 -33.39
CA ARG A 344 -1.60 5.59 -32.23
C ARG A 344 -2.63 6.40 -31.48
N ARG A 345 -2.59 6.38 -30.16
CA ARG A 345 -3.37 7.26 -29.31
C ARG A 345 -2.50 7.89 -28.21
N ILE A 346 -2.89 9.05 -27.75
CA ILE A 346 -2.32 9.65 -26.52
C ILE A 346 -2.95 8.96 -25.32
N VAL A 347 -2.11 8.62 -24.34
CA VAL A 347 -2.53 8.19 -23.00
C VAL A 347 -2.40 9.41 -22.10
N ASP A 348 -3.50 10.13 -21.95
CA ASP A 348 -3.55 11.40 -21.21
C ASP A 348 -3.73 11.17 -19.70
N TRP A 349 -3.69 12.24 -18.93
CA TRP A 349 -4.02 12.24 -17.51
C TRP A 349 -5.46 11.78 -17.28
N LEU A 350 -5.70 11.15 -16.13
CA LEU A 350 -7.06 10.86 -15.71
C LEU A 350 -7.86 12.16 -15.58
N SER A 351 -8.99 12.26 -16.27
CA SER A 351 -9.94 13.36 -16.15
C SER A 351 -11.08 12.96 -15.22
N GLY A 352 -11.24 13.69 -14.11
CA GLY A 352 -12.27 13.41 -13.12
C GLY A 352 -11.92 12.23 -12.19
N ASP A 353 -12.88 11.86 -11.36
CA ASP A 353 -12.77 10.71 -10.45
C ASP A 353 -13.63 9.55 -10.99
N GLN A 354 -12.98 8.61 -11.67
CA GLN A 354 -13.68 7.46 -12.24
C GLN A 354 -13.94 6.35 -11.20
N LEU A 355 -13.10 6.25 -10.18
CA LEU A 355 -13.14 5.18 -9.20
C LEU A 355 -12.98 5.75 -7.77
N PRO A 356 -13.99 6.47 -7.24
CA PRO A 356 -13.89 7.06 -5.91
C PRO A 356 -13.75 5.98 -4.83
N ARG A 357 -12.98 6.28 -3.77
CA ARG A 357 -12.77 5.41 -2.61
C ARG A 357 -12.34 3.99 -3.01
N ILE A 358 -11.29 3.91 -3.83
CA ILE A 358 -10.76 2.65 -4.33
C ILE A 358 -9.62 2.13 -3.44
N CYS A 359 -8.92 3.04 -2.76
CA CYS A 359 -7.79 2.73 -1.88
C CYS A 359 -7.73 3.65 -0.66
#